data_807b0c4c411940a905922a0453d57085
#
_entry.id   807b0c4c411940a905922a0453d57085
#
_cell.length_a   1.000
_cell.length_b   1.000
_cell.length_c   1.000
_cell.angle_alpha   90.00
_cell.angle_beta   90.00
_cell.angle_gamma   90.00
#
_symmetry.space_group_name_H-M   'P 1'
#
loop_
_entity.id
_entity.type
_entity.pdbx_description
1 polymer ?
#
loop_
_entity_poly.entity_id
_entity_poly.type
_entity_poly.pdbx_seq_one_letter_code
_entity_poly.pdbx_strand_id
1 'polypeptide(L)'
;VELGDGTLLISSRNRAGGANARTFVRSTDSGMTWSEPQTWPELTGNACNTALARYAPIGSGKDEHLLLHTLPTSPTRDHLRLFLSEDEGKTWPYSRELCGGEAVYSELVILPDGSIGVISEEDDRPGFDIYFTRVSLDWLRGGKQH
;
A
#
# COMPACT_ATOMS: atom_id res chain seq x y z
N VAL A 1 8.61 3.04 5.60
CA VAL A 1 9.23 3.97 4.63
C VAL A 1 9.73 5.22 5.34
N GLU A 2 10.72 5.89 4.75
CA GLU A 2 11.17 7.21 5.15
C GLU A 2 10.48 8.26 4.28
N LEU A 3 10.01 9.35 4.88
CA LEU A 3 9.40 10.50 4.19
C LEU A 3 10.44 11.54 3.80
N GLY A 4 10.09 12.49 2.94
CA GLY A 4 11.02 13.50 2.41
C GLY A 4 11.64 14.42 3.47
N ASP A 5 11.02 14.55 4.63
CA ASP A 5 11.52 15.30 5.78
C ASP A 5 12.35 14.44 6.79
N GLY A 6 12.60 13.16 6.46
CA GLY A 6 13.30 12.21 7.32
C GLY A 6 12.42 11.50 8.35
N THR A 7 11.12 11.79 8.38
CA THR A 7 10.17 11.08 9.24
C THR A 7 10.06 9.61 8.79
N LEU A 8 10.12 8.69 9.74
CA LEU A 8 9.80 7.28 9.48
C LEU A 8 8.31 7.04 9.61
N LEU A 9 7.72 6.33 8.66
CA LEU A 9 6.32 5.93 8.64
C LEU A 9 6.19 4.41 8.61
N ILE A 10 5.47 3.83 9.57
CA ILE A 10 5.12 2.40 9.62
C ILE A 10 3.62 2.27 9.43
N SER A 11 3.20 1.39 8.52
CA SER A 11 1.83 0.91 8.38
C SER A 11 1.70 -0.48 8.99
N SER A 12 0.75 -0.66 9.88
CA SER A 12 0.52 -1.91 10.60
C SER A 12 -0.90 -2.42 10.42
N ARG A 13 -1.05 -3.74 10.43
CA ARG A 13 -2.38 -4.35 10.57
C ARG A 13 -2.89 -4.15 11.99
N ASN A 14 -4.18 -3.83 12.12
CA ASN A 14 -4.85 -3.76 13.42
C ASN A 14 -5.66 -5.04 13.66
N ARG A 15 -5.28 -5.82 14.68
CA ARG A 15 -6.03 -7.00 15.13
C ARG A 15 -6.89 -6.72 16.38
N ALA A 16 -6.67 -5.60 17.06
CA ALA A 16 -7.20 -5.34 18.39
C ALA A 16 -8.60 -4.72 18.39
N GLY A 17 -9.30 -4.70 17.29
CA GLY A 17 -10.70 -4.45 17.39
C GLY A 17 -11.32 -3.37 16.55
N GLY A 18 -12.41 -3.69 16.00
CA GLY A 18 -13.56 -2.90 15.66
C GLY A 18 -13.50 -2.06 14.40
N ALA A 19 -12.43 -1.42 14.09
CA ALA A 19 -12.26 -0.73 12.82
C ALA A 19 -11.24 -1.50 11.97
N ASN A 20 -11.65 -1.99 10.81
CA ASN A 20 -10.78 -2.66 9.84
C ASN A 20 -9.83 -1.69 9.12
N ALA A 21 -9.52 -0.54 9.72
CA ALA A 21 -8.63 0.45 9.14
C ALA A 21 -7.16 0.13 9.44
N ARG A 22 -6.28 0.42 8.48
CA ARG A 22 -4.84 0.35 8.70
C ARG A 22 -4.42 1.35 9.76
N THR A 23 -3.57 0.91 10.67
CA THR A 23 -2.97 1.76 11.69
C THR A 23 -1.60 2.22 11.22
N PHE A 24 -1.24 3.45 11.51
CA PHE A 24 0.10 3.95 11.25
C PHE A 24 0.66 4.73 12.46
N VAL A 25 1.98 4.76 12.52
CA VAL A 25 2.76 5.54 13.48
C VAL A 25 3.89 6.26 12.75
N ARG A 26 4.34 7.38 13.31
CA ARG A 26 5.46 8.18 12.79
C ARG A 26 6.53 8.35 13.84
N SER A 27 7.79 8.41 13.39
CA SER A 27 8.95 8.76 14.21
C SER A 27 9.73 9.87 13.52
N THR A 28 10.11 10.89 14.29
CA THR A 28 10.96 12.03 13.84
C THR A 28 12.36 11.99 14.42
N ASP A 29 12.70 10.91 15.11
CA ASP A 29 13.98 10.72 15.84
C ASP A 29 14.66 9.40 15.46
N SER A 30 14.56 9.01 14.18
CA SER A 30 15.18 7.80 13.63
C SER A 30 14.69 6.49 14.29
N GLY A 31 13.43 6.46 14.73
CA GLY A 31 12.80 5.27 15.29
C GLY A 31 12.99 5.09 16.81
N MET A 32 13.56 6.07 17.49
CA MET A 32 13.75 5.99 18.95
C MET A 32 12.43 6.14 19.71
N THR A 33 11.56 7.03 19.23
CA THR A 33 10.19 7.17 19.74
C THR A 33 9.18 7.19 18.61
N TRP A 34 7.93 6.87 18.91
CA TRP A 34 6.85 6.76 17.93
C TRP A 34 5.61 7.51 18.42
N SER A 35 4.87 8.09 17.48
CA SER A 35 3.60 8.74 17.75
C SER A 35 2.56 7.75 18.29
N GLU A 36 1.48 8.27 18.88
CA GLU A 36 0.27 7.47 19.10
C GLU A 36 -0.23 6.91 17.76
N PRO A 37 -0.77 5.67 17.78
CA PRO A 37 -1.35 5.06 16.59
C PRO A 37 -2.51 5.87 16.01
N GLN A 38 -2.51 6.06 14.70
CA GLN A 38 -3.55 6.72 13.93
C GLN A 38 -4.06 5.78 12.84
N THR A 39 -5.17 6.11 12.21
CA THR A 39 -5.76 5.33 11.11
C THR A 39 -5.97 6.18 9.87
N TRP A 40 -5.90 5.55 8.68
CA TRP A 40 -6.34 6.15 7.43
C TRP A 40 -7.77 5.69 7.13
N PRO A 41 -8.74 6.61 7.04
CA PRO A 41 -10.13 6.24 6.72
C PRO A 41 -10.26 5.55 5.34
N GLU A 42 -9.39 5.92 4.39
CA GLU A 42 -9.39 5.37 3.03
C GLU A 42 -8.84 3.93 2.98
N LEU A 43 -7.93 3.58 3.91
CA LEU A 43 -7.30 2.26 3.97
C LEU A 43 -8.05 1.35 4.95
N THR A 44 -9.28 1.00 4.58
CA THR A 44 -10.14 0.09 5.36
C THR A 44 -10.16 -1.28 4.70
N GLY A 45 -9.94 -2.34 5.48
CA GLY A 45 -9.92 -3.70 4.99
C GLY A 45 -9.50 -4.71 6.05
N ASN A 46 -9.16 -5.92 5.63
CA ASN A 46 -8.78 -6.99 6.54
C ASN A 46 -7.39 -6.78 7.19
N ALA A 47 -7.18 -7.40 8.34
CA ALA A 47 -5.89 -7.40 9.05
C ALA A 47 -4.88 -8.35 8.39
N CYS A 48 -4.44 -8.01 7.17
CA CYS A 48 -3.42 -8.73 6.39
C CYS A 48 -2.05 -8.07 6.45
N ASN A 49 -1.01 -8.81 6.09
CA ASN A 49 0.25 -8.23 5.66
C ASN A 49 0.04 -7.59 4.29
N THR A 50 0.51 -6.36 4.17
CA THR A 50 0.37 -5.55 2.97
C THR A 50 1.62 -4.69 2.81
N ALA A 51 1.91 -4.25 1.60
CA ALA A 51 3.07 -3.44 1.32
C ALA A 51 2.76 -1.94 1.46
N LEU A 52 3.75 -1.20 1.93
CA LEU A 52 3.84 0.25 1.85
C LEU A 52 5.20 0.57 1.22
N ALA A 53 5.21 1.22 0.07
CA ALA A 53 6.43 1.53 -0.66
C ALA A 53 6.46 2.98 -1.12
N ARG A 54 7.66 3.57 -1.17
CA ARG A 54 7.91 4.83 -1.87
C ARG A 54 8.07 4.53 -3.37
N TYR A 55 7.43 5.35 -4.21
CA TYR A 55 7.49 5.16 -5.66
C TYR A 55 8.85 5.54 -6.25
N ALA A 56 9.41 6.67 -5.82
CA ALA A 56 10.72 7.13 -6.29
C ALA A 56 11.64 7.49 -5.11
N PRO A 57 12.96 7.30 -5.22
CA PRO A 57 13.90 7.62 -4.15
C PRO A 57 13.83 9.11 -3.76
N ILE A 58 14.04 9.40 -2.47
CA ILE A 58 14.20 10.77 -1.97
C ILE A 58 15.41 11.40 -2.68
N GLY A 59 15.26 12.64 -3.13
CA GLY A 59 16.29 13.37 -3.88
C GLY A 59 16.30 13.09 -5.38
N SER A 60 15.38 12.26 -5.89
CA SER A 60 15.24 12.03 -7.35
C SER A 60 14.66 13.25 -8.10
N GLY A 61 14.03 14.18 -7.36
CA GLY A 61 13.44 15.41 -7.91
C GLY A 61 12.10 15.21 -8.62
N LYS A 62 11.68 13.95 -8.84
CA LYS A 62 10.42 13.62 -9.51
C LYS A 62 9.73 12.47 -8.80
N ASP A 63 8.43 12.66 -8.53
CA ASP A 63 7.54 11.64 -7.96
C ASP A 63 8.00 11.08 -6.58
N GLU A 64 8.97 11.73 -5.94
CA GLU A 64 9.56 11.31 -4.66
C GLU A 64 8.59 11.42 -3.47
N HIS A 65 7.51 12.21 -3.60
CA HIS A 65 6.44 12.35 -2.61
C HIS A 65 5.36 11.26 -2.71
N LEU A 66 5.43 10.41 -3.74
CA LEU A 66 4.42 9.40 -3.98
C LEU A 66 4.66 8.16 -3.10
N LEU A 67 3.60 7.72 -2.42
CA LEU A 67 3.58 6.44 -1.71
C LEU A 67 2.50 5.53 -2.29
N LEU A 68 2.82 4.24 -2.30
CA LEU A 68 1.94 3.16 -2.72
C LEU A 68 1.61 2.26 -1.54
N HIS A 69 0.38 1.78 -1.49
CA HIS A 69 -0.06 0.82 -0.48
C HIS A 69 -0.95 -0.25 -1.12
N THR A 70 -0.77 -1.51 -0.75
CA THR A 70 -1.70 -2.59 -1.11
C THR A 70 -2.57 -2.97 0.07
N LEU A 71 -3.84 -3.34 -0.17
CA LEU A 71 -4.75 -3.78 0.89
C LEU A 71 -5.90 -4.59 0.31
N PRO A 72 -6.22 -5.82 0.83
CA PRO A 72 -7.52 -6.43 0.69
C PRO A 72 -8.57 -5.60 1.43
N THR A 73 -9.57 -5.07 0.70
CA THR A 73 -10.48 -4.04 1.23
C THR A 73 -11.77 -4.59 1.82
N SER A 74 -11.99 -5.90 1.76
CA SER A 74 -13.14 -6.54 2.39
C SER A 74 -12.81 -7.11 3.78
N PRO A 75 -13.82 -7.45 4.57
CA PRO A 75 -13.63 -8.16 5.83
C PRO A 75 -13.07 -9.58 5.68
N THR A 76 -13.21 -10.20 4.50
CA THR A 76 -12.95 -11.61 4.22
C THR A 76 -11.68 -11.90 3.43
N ARG A 77 -10.75 -10.93 3.34
CA ARG A 77 -9.49 -11.05 2.59
C ARG A 77 -9.69 -11.26 1.10
N ASP A 78 -10.49 -10.42 0.48
CA ASP A 78 -10.69 -10.32 -0.95
C ASP A 78 -10.66 -8.85 -1.40
N HIS A 79 -10.85 -8.60 -2.70
CA HIS A 79 -10.79 -7.26 -3.26
C HIS A 79 -9.45 -6.56 -2.98
N LEU A 80 -8.33 -7.19 -3.38
CA LEU A 80 -7.01 -6.57 -3.29
C LEU A 80 -6.96 -5.30 -4.14
N ARG A 81 -6.62 -4.19 -3.51
CA ARG A 81 -6.47 -2.90 -4.17
C ARG A 81 -5.07 -2.35 -4.00
N LEU A 82 -4.64 -1.60 -5.01
CA LEU A 82 -3.46 -0.74 -4.97
C LEU A 82 -3.92 0.70 -4.76
N PHE A 83 -3.32 1.37 -3.79
CA PHE A 83 -3.60 2.77 -3.44
C PHE A 83 -2.39 3.64 -3.75
N LEU A 84 -2.66 4.92 -4.07
CA LEU A 84 -1.64 5.95 -4.27
C LEU A 84 -1.95 7.15 -3.39
N SER A 85 -0.92 7.60 -2.67
CA SER A 85 -0.85 8.89 -2.01
C SER A 85 0.09 9.81 -2.78
N GLU A 86 -0.31 11.06 -2.96
CA GLU A 86 0.49 12.12 -3.59
C GLU A 86 0.98 13.17 -2.57
N ASP A 87 0.85 12.87 -1.28
CA ASP A 87 1.16 13.78 -0.17
C ASP A 87 1.88 13.10 1.00
N GLU A 88 2.73 12.10 0.67
CA GLU A 88 3.51 11.32 1.62
C GLU A 88 2.65 10.60 2.69
N GLY A 89 1.55 10.02 2.26
CA GLY A 89 0.68 9.20 3.10
C GLY A 89 -0.22 10.00 4.04
N LYS A 90 -0.50 11.27 3.74
CA LYS A 90 -1.52 12.03 4.48
C LYS A 90 -2.91 11.63 4.01
N THR A 91 -3.11 11.51 2.69
CA THR A 91 -4.36 11.06 2.07
C THR A 91 -4.09 10.02 0.97
N TRP A 92 -5.13 9.23 0.60
CA TRP A 92 -5.03 8.15 -0.38
C TRP A 92 -6.16 8.26 -1.43
N PRO A 93 -6.15 9.31 -2.27
CA PRO A 93 -7.28 9.63 -3.15
C PRO A 93 -7.45 8.67 -4.33
N TYR A 94 -6.41 7.94 -4.70
CA TYR A 94 -6.47 7.02 -5.84
C TYR A 94 -6.39 5.57 -5.37
N SER A 95 -7.24 4.73 -5.95
CA SER A 95 -7.13 3.29 -5.78
C SER A 95 -7.70 2.53 -6.96
N ARG A 96 -7.09 1.38 -7.26
CA ARG A 96 -7.56 0.43 -8.27
C ARG A 96 -7.54 -0.99 -7.74
N GLU A 97 -8.54 -1.75 -8.13
CA GLU A 97 -8.60 -3.18 -7.83
C GLU A 97 -7.64 -3.95 -8.73
N LEU A 98 -6.85 -4.83 -8.10
CA LEU A 98 -5.93 -5.75 -8.75
C LEU A 98 -6.56 -7.15 -8.88
N CYS A 99 -7.22 -7.61 -7.82
CA CYS A 99 -7.90 -8.89 -7.76
C CYS A 99 -9.23 -8.71 -7.02
N GLY A 100 -10.33 -9.18 -7.61
CA GLY A 100 -11.67 -9.15 -6.98
C GLY A 100 -11.98 -10.41 -6.17
N GLY A 101 -11.18 -11.47 -6.32
CA GLY A 101 -11.28 -12.72 -5.56
C GLY A 101 -10.52 -12.67 -4.23
N GLU A 102 -10.35 -13.85 -3.61
CA GLU A 102 -9.55 -13.96 -2.39
C GLU A 102 -8.10 -13.51 -2.63
N ALA A 103 -7.57 -12.69 -1.74
CA ALA A 103 -6.19 -12.24 -1.76
C ALA A 103 -5.72 -11.96 -0.33
N VAL A 104 -4.53 -12.46 0.03
CA VAL A 104 -4.07 -12.43 1.43
C VAL A 104 -2.90 -11.50 1.62
N TYR A 105 -1.72 -11.91 1.21
CA TYR A 105 -0.49 -11.13 1.39
C TYR A 105 -0.04 -10.54 0.07
N SER A 106 0.61 -9.41 0.15
CA SER A 106 1.12 -8.73 -1.05
C SER A 106 2.36 -7.93 -0.75
N GLU A 107 3.22 -7.79 -1.76
CA GLU A 107 4.44 -6.99 -1.75
C GLU A 107 4.52 -6.12 -3.00
N LEU A 108 5.25 -5.01 -2.91
CA LEU A 108 5.40 -4.00 -3.96
C LEU A 108 6.86 -3.86 -4.38
N VAL A 109 7.07 -3.69 -5.68
CA VAL A 109 8.35 -3.30 -6.24
C VAL A 109 8.16 -2.25 -7.34
N ILE A 110 9.05 -1.27 -7.39
CA ILE A 110 9.11 -0.34 -8.51
C ILE A 110 10.17 -0.85 -9.48
N LEU A 111 9.74 -1.13 -10.71
CA LEU A 111 10.61 -1.66 -11.75
C LEU A 111 11.46 -0.54 -12.39
N PRO A 112 12.59 -0.88 -13.03
CA PRO A 112 13.50 0.13 -13.60
C PRO A 112 12.87 1.08 -14.62
N ASP A 113 11.78 0.66 -15.27
CA ASP A 113 11.02 1.50 -16.22
C ASP A 113 9.91 2.34 -15.56
N GLY A 114 9.83 2.35 -14.23
CA GLY A 114 8.83 3.07 -13.47
C GLY A 114 7.47 2.36 -13.35
N SER A 115 7.31 1.16 -13.90
CA SER A 115 6.10 0.39 -13.66
C SER A 115 6.09 -0.20 -12.24
N ILE A 116 4.91 -0.46 -11.73
CA ILE A 116 4.67 -1.00 -10.39
C ILE A 116 4.43 -2.50 -10.53
N GLY A 117 5.26 -3.31 -9.90
CA GLY A 117 5.06 -4.74 -9.73
C GLY A 117 4.40 -5.03 -8.39
N VAL A 118 3.39 -5.87 -8.39
CA VAL A 118 2.74 -6.38 -7.18
C VAL A 118 2.83 -7.90 -7.20
N ILE A 119 3.41 -8.48 -6.16
CA ILE A 119 3.34 -9.92 -5.89
C ILE A 119 2.22 -10.12 -4.88
N SER A 120 1.30 -11.02 -5.15
CA SER A 120 0.16 -11.32 -4.28
C SER A 120 -0.10 -12.81 -4.17
N GLU A 121 -0.59 -13.20 -3.01
CA GLU A 121 -1.20 -14.51 -2.77
C GLU A 121 -2.68 -14.41 -3.09
N GLU A 122 -3.12 -15.06 -4.14
CA GLU A 122 -4.51 -15.04 -4.59
C GLU A 122 -5.05 -16.47 -4.71
N ASP A 123 -6.33 -16.64 -4.42
CA ASP A 123 -6.97 -17.96 -4.46
C ASP A 123 -8.21 -17.93 -5.34
N ASP A 124 -8.17 -18.72 -6.40
CA ASP A 124 -9.34 -19.13 -7.20
C ASP A 124 -9.59 -20.66 -7.11
N ARG A 125 -8.81 -21.38 -6.28
CA ARG A 125 -8.81 -22.84 -6.06
C ARG A 125 -8.38 -23.19 -4.63
N PRO A 126 -8.53 -24.44 -4.18
CA PRO A 126 -8.02 -24.86 -2.87
C PRO A 126 -6.47 -24.70 -2.76
N GLY A 127 -6.02 -23.65 -2.04
CA GLY A 127 -4.63 -23.26 -1.87
C GLY A 127 -4.36 -21.89 -2.47
N PHE A 128 -3.28 -21.21 -2.06
CA PHE A 128 -2.93 -19.89 -2.62
C PHE A 128 -1.92 -20.06 -3.74
N ASP A 129 -2.20 -19.42 -4.88
CA ASP A 129 -1.25 -19.23 -5.96
C ASP A 129 -0.54 -17.86 -5.81
N ILE A 130 0.67 -17.77 -6.34
CA ILE A 130 1.42 -16.50 -6.35
C ILE A 130 1.27 -15.85 -7.71
N TYR A 131 0.74 -14.64 -7.71
CA TYR A 131 0.56 -13.81 -8.90
C TYR A 131 1.54 -12.66 -8.92
N PHE A 132 1.98 -12.30 -10.12
CA PHE A 132 2.73 -11.07 -10.38
C PHE A 132 1.92 -10.19 -11.32
N THR A 133 1.44 -9.07 -10.81
CA THR A 133 0.68 -8.07 -11.57
C THR A 133 1.57 -6.86 -11.81
N ARG A 134 1.62 -6.39 -13.08
CA ARG A 134 2.37 -5.19 -13.47
C ARG A 134 1.41 -4.12 -13.97
N VAL A 135 1.49 -2.93 -13.39
CA VAL A 135 0.65 -1.78 -13.77
C VAL A 135 1.48 -0.50 -13.91
N SER A 136 0.94 0.49 -14.60
CA SER A 136 1.56 1.82 -14.69
C SER A 136 0.99 2.77 -13.63
N LEU A 137 1.77 3.79 -13.29
CA LEU A 137 1.31 4.88 -12.42
C LEU A 137 0.13 5.64 -13.06
N ASP A 138 0.15 5.83 -14.39
CA ASP A 138 -0.95 6.46 -15.12
C ASP A 138 -2.25 5.68 -14.99
N TRP A 139 -2.19 4.34 -15.16
CA TRP A 139 -3.35 3.49 -14.90
C TRP A 139 -3.90 3.68 -13.50
N LEU A 140 -3.06 3.72 -12.48
CA LEU A 140 -3.49 3.89 -11.08
C LEU A 140 -4.19 5.23 -10.84
N ARG A 141 -3.76 6.29 -11.54
CA ARG A 141 -4.39 7.62 -11.53
C ARG A 141 -5.69 7.72 -12.32
N GLY A 142 -6.12 6.67 -12.99
CA GLY A 142 -7.37 6.63 -13.75
C GLY A 142 -7.19 6.50 -15.26
N GLY A 143 -5.97 6.43 -15.77
CA GLY A 143 -5.66 6.18 -17.18
C GLY A 143 -5.96 4.75 -17.63
N LYS A 144 -5.73 4.46 -18.91
CA LYS A 144 -5.83 3.10 -19.46
C LYS A 144 -4.51 2.36 -19.22
N GLN A 145 -4.62 1.06 -18.97
CA GLN A 145 -3.44 0.19 -19.00
C GLN A 145 -3.10 -0.12 -20.45
N HIS A 146 -1.86 0.11 -20.84
CA HIS A 146 -1.34 -0.18 -22.17
C HIS A 146 -0.49 -1.46 -22.14
#